data_e990a0b6c7f5754d8d5b94d5c9812693
#
_entry.id   e990a0b6c7f5754d8d5b94d5c9812693
#
_cell.length_a   1.000
_cell.length_b   1.000
_cell.length_c   1.000
_cell.angle_alpha   90.00
_cell.angle_beta   90.00
_cell.angle_gamma   90.00
#
_symmetry.space_group_name_H-M   'P 1'
#
loop_
_entity.id
_entity.type
_entity.pdbx_description
1 polymer ?
#
loop_
_entity_poly.entity_id
_entity_poly.type
_entity_poly.pdbx_seq_one_letter_code
_entity_poly.pdbx_strand_id
1 'polypeptide(L)'
;MLKRGKILKINFNNIKGLLLDLEGVVYEGDKLVDGAQDAINKLLSYNFKIKYLTNTTVTPRKQILKKLLKFKLSIVETDIFTPPIAASIFLKKNKISKIFLLTNKLLQEDFKEFIIDEVKPEAIIMGDLYKAFNWERLNEVFRLIHNNDTLIIALHKNKYCKRENKIGLDLGPFDAALEYATSKKSILIGKPEKNFFNLVIEDMGLGKEEVLMIGDDIFADIGGAKHNSIPAIQVRTGKFQKKDETNSHLQPDYRINSIVDLPNILKSA
;
A
#
# COMPACT_ATOMS: atom_id res chain seq x y z
N MET A 1 -2.58 -9.10 22.16
CA MET A 1 -1.16 -9.23 22.57
C MET A 1 -0.33 -9.49 21.31
N LEU A 2 0.34 -8.49 20.78
CA LEU A 2 1.20 -8.63 19.59
C LEU A 2 2.47 -9.39 20.02
N LYS A 3 2.71 -10.55 19.42
CA LYS A 3 3.93 -11.32 19.64
C LYS A 3 5.14 -10.47 19.22
N ARG A 4 6.18 -10.39 20.08
CA ARG A 4 7.48 -9.79 19.73
C ARG A 4 7.95 -10.37 18.39
N GLY A 5 8.07 -9.54 17.37
CA GLY A 5 8.60 -9.96 16.08
C GLY A 5 10.03 -10.48 16.25
N LYS A 6 10.30 -11.67 15.76
CA LYS A 6 11.67 -12.19 15.63
C LYS A 6 12.45 -11.22 14.74
N ILE A 7 13.59 -10.71 15.23
CA ILE A 7 14.58 -10.04 14.36
C ILE A 7 15.07 -11.13 13.39
N LEU A 8 14.66 -11.03 12.14
CA LEU A 8 15.19 -11.91 11.09
C LEU A 8 16.58 -11.38 10.74
N LYS A 9 17.60 -12.22 10.80
CA LYS A 9 18.89 -11.89 10.20
C LYS A 9 18.68 -11.83 8.68
N ILE A 10 18.79 -10.65 8.07
CA ILE A 10 18.66 -10.51 6.62
C ILE A 10 19.81 -11.27 5.96
N ASN A 11 19.46 -12.24 5.11
CA ASN A 11 20.43 -12.81 4.19
C ASN A 11 20.36 -11.98 2.88
N PHE A 12 21.16 -10.93 2.80
CA PHE A 12 21.17 -10.03 1.67
C PHE A 12 21.48 -10.73 0.33
N ASN A 13 22.27 -11.82 0.35
CA ASN A 13 22.55 -12.60 -0.86
C ASN A 13 21.33 -13.28 -1.47
N ASN A 14 20.27 -13.47 -0.69
CA ASN A 14 19.02 -14.06 -1.18
C ASN A 14 18.06 -13.03 -1.75
N ILE A 15 18.29 -11.74 -1.52
CA ILE A 15 17.36 -10.68 -1.94
C ILE A 15 17.48 -10.47 -3.46
N LYS A 16 16.35 -10.58 -4.14
CA LYS A 16 16.18 -10.37 -5.58
C LYS A 16 15.18 -9.24 -5.90
N GLY A 17 14.32 -8.91 -4.93
CA GLY A 17 13.27 -7.92 -5.07
C GLY A 17 13.27 -6.88 -3.96
N LEU A 18 12.96 -5.64 -4.32
CA LEU A 18 12.84 -4.52 -3.40
C LEU A 18 11.41 -3.98 -3.44
N LEU A 19 10.80 -3.85 -2.27
CA LEU A 19 9.52 -3.20 -2.06
C LEU A 19 9.80 -1.81 -1.47
N LEU A 20 9.81 -0.79 -2.31
CA LEU A 20 10.11 0.59 -1.89
C LEU A 20 8.82 1.35 -1.62
N ASP A 21 8.61 1.82 -0.39
CA ASP A 21 7.59 2.85 -0.20
C ASP A 21 7.94 4.10 -0.98
N LEU A 22 6.94 4.88 -1.36
CA LEU A 22 7.14 6.10 -2.17
C LEU A 22 7.33 7.34 -1.29
N GLU A 23 6.30 7.70 -0.51
CA GLU A 23 6.32 8.91 0.31
C GLU A 23 7.23 8.72 1.52
N GLY A 24 8.21 9.58 1.70
CA GLY A 24 9.20 9.46 2.77
C GLY A 24 10.43 8.61 2.43
N VAL A 25 10.41 7.82 1.35
CA VAL A 25 11.53 6.99 0.89
C VAL A 25 12.10 7.49 -0.43
N VAL A 26 11.25 7.63 -1.43
CA VAL A 26 11.65 8.09 -2.78
C VAL A 26 11.49 9.59 -2.91
N TYR A 27 10.40 10.14 -2.39
CA TYR A 27 10.12 11.58 -2.40
C TYR A 27 9.38 12.01 -1.13
N GLU A 28 9.36 13.31 -0.85
CA GLU A 28 8.55 13.96 0.18
C GLU A 28 7.76 15.11 -0.46
N GLY A 29 6.43 15.01 -0.46
CA GLY A 29 5.57 15.93 -1.21
C GLY A 29 5.95 15.95 -2.70
N ASP A 30 6.36 17.09 -3.21
CA ASP A 30 6.76 17.27 -4.62
C ASP A 30 8.27 17.30 -4.84
N LYS A 31 9.06 16.87 -3.86
CA LYS A 31 10.52 16.85 -3.95
C LYS A 31 11.04 15.42 -3.84
N LEU A 32 11.95 15.06 -4.74
CA LEU A 32 12.69 13.82 -4.64
C LEU A 32 13.60 13.88 -3.39
N VAL A 33 13.73 12.77 -2.68
CA VAL A 33 14.76 12.66 -1.62
C VAL A 33 16.14 12.80 -2.27
N ASP A 34 16.99 13.64 -1.69
CA ASP A 34 18.31 13.93 -2.26
C ASP A 34 19.10 12.65 -2.49
N GLY A 35 19.59 12.44 -3.71
CA GLY A 35 20.33 11.25 -4.13
C GLY A 35 19.49 10.00 -4.41
N ALA A 36 18.16 10.04 -4.23
CA ALA A 36 17.31 8.87 -4.45
C ALA A 36 17.34 8.36 -5.90
N GLN A 37 17.42 9.27 -6.90
CA GLN A 37 17.52 8.86 -8.30
C GLN A 37 18.76 8.01 -8.56
N ASP A 38 19.92 8.45 -8.10
CA ASP A 38 21.17 7.73 -8.30
C ASP A 38 21.18 6.40 -7.55
N ALA A 39 20.62 6.37 -6.33
CA ALA A 39 20.48 5.15 -5.56
C ALA A 39 19.59 4.12 -6.28
N ILE A 40 18.43 4.54 -6.81
CA ILE A 40 17.51 3.68 -7.56
C ILE A 40 18.17 3.17 -8.84
N ASN A 41 18.81 4.04 -9.63
CA ASN A 41 19.52 3.64 -10.83
C ASN A 41 20.61 2.61 -10.54
N LYS A 42 21.32 2.76 -9.42
CA LYS A 42 22.35 1.81 -8.98
C LYS A 42 21.74 0.47 -8.56
N LEU A 43 20.60 0.47 -7.86
CA LEU A 43 19.88 -0.75 -7.52
C LEU A 43 19.36 -1.49 -8.76
N LEU A 44 18.85 -0.76 -9.76
CA LEU A 44 18.45 -1.33 -11.04
C LEU A 44 19.66 -1.94 -11.78
N SER A 45 20.85 -1.31 -11.72
CA SER A 45 22.08 -1.87 -12.32
C SER A 45 22.57 -3.15 -11.65
N TYR A 46 22.12 -3.43 -10.42
CA TYR A 46 22.38 -4.69 -9.71
C TYR A 46 21.32 -5.78 -10.02
N ASN A 47 20.43 -5.53 -11.00
CA ASN A 47 19.35 -6.44 -11.44
C ASN A 47 18.29 -6.73 -10.37
N PHE A 48 18.10 -5.87 -9.37
CA PHE A 48 16.97 -6.00 -8.48
C PHE A 48 15.66 -5.70 -9.22
N LYS A 49 14.64 -6.54 -9.02
CA LYS A 49 13.26 -6.20 -9.35
C LYS A 49 12.75 -5.19 -8.33
N ILE A 50 12.24 -4.05 -8.75
CA ILE A 50 11.74 -3.01 -7.84
C ILE A 50 10.24 -2.85 -8.02
N LYS A 51 9.48 -2.89 -6.90
CA LYS A 51 8.09 -2.44 -6.84
C LYS A 51 8.00 -1.22 -5.93
N TYR A 52 7.37 -0.18 -6.43
CA TYR A 52 7.13 1.07 -5.70
C TYR A 52 5.75 1.00 -5.07
N LEU A 53 5.70 0.97 -3.74
CA LEU A 53 4.48 0.80 -2.98
C LEU A 53 3.95 2.14 -2.48
N THR A 54 2.64 2.27 -2.42
CA THR A 54 1.99 3.41 -1.75
C THR A 54 0.62 2.99 -1.25
N ASN A 55 0.15 3.60 -0.16
CA ASN A 55 -1.20 3.40 0.38
C ASN A 55 -2.21 4.43 -0.15
N THR A 56 -1.86 5.21 -1.18
CA THR A 56 -2.82 6.17 -1.74
C THR A 56 -4.03 5.46 -2.35
N THR A 57 -5.22 6.00 -2.06
CA THR A 57 -6.50 5.53 -2.57
C THR A 57 -7.28 6.65 -3.28
N VAL A 58 -6.58 7.73 -3.64
CA VAL A 58 -7.17 8.88 -4.32
C VAL A 58 -6.51 9.21 -5.66
N THR A 59 -5.32 8.64 -5.91
CA THR A 59 -4.51 8.92 -7.11
C THR A 59 -4.34 7.65 -7.93
N PRO A 60 -4.81 7.59 -9.18
CA PRO A 60 -4.63 6.46 -10.07
C PRO A 60 -3.15 6.18 -10.34
N ARG A 61 -2.82 4.91 -10.56
CA ARG A 61 -1.45 4.43 -10.83
C ARG A 61 -0.76 5.24 -11.93
N LYS A 62 -1.45 5.56 -13.00
CA LYS A 62 -0.93 6.34 -14.13
C LYS A 62 -0.54 7.77 -13.75
N GLN A 63 -1.26 8.40 -12.83
CA GLN A 63 -0.88 9.74 -12.33
C GLN A 63 0.35 9.67 -11.43
N ILE A 64 0.49 8.61 -10.63
CA ILE A 64 1.71 8.35 -9.85
C ILE A 64 2.89 8.17 -10.79
N LEU A 65 2.74 7.36 -11.85
CA LEU A 65 3.77 7.21 -12.88
C LEU A 65 4.21 8.56 -13.45
N LYS A 66 3.25 9.42 -13.85
CA LYS A 66 3.56 10.74 -14.37
C LYS A 66 4.37 11.60 -13.39
N LYS A 67 4.07 11.51 -12.08
CA LYS A 67 4.84 12.18 -11.03
C LYS A 67 6.27 11.65 -10.97
N LEU A 68 6.45 10.33 -10.94
CA LEU A 68 7.77 9.70 -10.84
C LEU A 68 8.64 9.93 -12.08
N LEU A 69 8.04 9.99 -13.26
CA LEU A 69 8.74 10.33 -14.50
C LEU A 69 9.26 11.79 -14.50
N LYS A 70 8.56 12.74 -13.83
CA LYS A 70 9.09 14.10 -13.64
C LYS A 70 10.39 14.11 -12.81
N PHE A 71 10.57 13.14 -11.93
CA PHE A 71 11.81 12.93 -11.17
C PHE A 71 12.89 12.17 -11.97
N LYS A 72 12.65 11.93 -13.28
CA LYS A 72 13.57 11.22 -14.19
C LYS A 72 13.94 9.81 -13.70
N LEU A 73 13.04 9.14 -13.01
CA LEU A 73 13.23 7.75 -12.61
C LEU A 73 12.98 6.82 -13.80
N SER A 74 13.80 5.79 -13.95
CA SER A 74 13.58 4.69 -14.90
C SER A 74 12.53 3.73 -14.34
N ILE A 75 11.26 3.99 -14.66
CA ILE A 75 10.11 3.28 -14.10
C ILE A 75 9.03 3.09 -15.16
N VAL A 76 8.35 1.97 -15.12
CA VAL A 76 7.15 1.70 -15.91
C VAL A 76 5.92 1.56 -15.02
N GLU A 77 4.73 1.64 -15.59
CA GLU A 77 3.48 1.65 -14.84
C GLU A 77 3.32 0.38 -13.98
N THR A 78 3.75 -0.76 -14.49
CA THR A 78 3.67 -2.05 -13.78
C THR A 78 4.56 -2.14 -12.55
N ASP A 79 5.55 -1.26 -12.39
CA ASP A 79 6.40 -1.23 -11.21
C ASP A 79 5.71 -0.58 -10.00
N ILE A 80 4.62 0.16 -10.24
CA ILE A 80 3.87 0.85 -9.19
C ILE A 80 2.76 -0.07 -8.66
N PHE A 81 2.73 -0.29 -7.35
CA PHE A 81 1.75 -1.14 -6.70
C PHE A 81 0.98 -0.37 -5.63
N THR A 82 -0.34 -0.27 -5.83
CA THR A 82 -1.26 0.51 -5.00
C THR A 82 -2.39 -0.38 -4.47
N PRO A 83 -3.13 0.02 -3.43
CA PRO A 83 -4.31 -0.73 -2.99
C PRO A 83 -5.36 -0.94 -4.10
N PRO A 84 -5.68 0.02 -5.00
CA PRO A 84 -6.54 -0.23 -6.15
C PRO A 84 -6.02 -1.34 -7.06
N ILE A 85 -4.72 -1.38 -7.36
CA ILE A 85 -4.11 -2.43 -8.18
C ILE A 85 -4.15 -3.78 -7.47
N ALA A 86 -3.84 -3.81 -6.19
CA ALA A 86 -3.96 -5.03 -5.38
C ALA A 86 -5.41 -5.55 -5.36
N ALA A 87 -6.40 -4.66 -5.21
CA ALA A 87 -7.81 -5.01 -5.29
C ALA A 87 -8.19 -5.55 -6.68
N SER A 88 -7.71 -4.94 -7.77
CA SER A 88 -7.92 -5.43 -9.14
C SER A 88 -7.38 -6.85 -9.33
N ILE A 89 -6.15 -7.14 -8.85
CA ILE A 89 -5.57 -8.50 -8.89
C ILE A 89 -6.41 -9.47 -8.05
N PHE A 90 -6.80 -9.07 -6.84
CA PHE A 90 -7.65 -9.89 -5.96
C PHE A 90 -8.98 -10.24 -6.62
N LEU A 91 -9.66 -9.28 -7.23
CA LEU A 91 -10.92 -9.48 -7.94
C LEU A 91 -10.78 -10.50 -9.07
N LYS A 92 -9.76 -10.34 -9.92
CA LYS A 92 -9.47 -11.26 -11.03
C LYS A 92 -9.22 -12.69 -10.54
N LYS A 93 -8.42 -12.86 -9.48
CA LYS A 93 -8.15 -14.17 -8.87
C LYS A 93 -9.42 -14.85 -8.35
N ASN A 94 -10.38 -14.07 -7.87
CA ASN A 94 -11.67 -14.58 -7.38
C ASN A 94 -12.76 -14.60 -8.45
N LYS A 95 -12.43 -14.35 -9.73
CA LYS A 95 -13.35 -14.34 -10.87
C LYS A 95 -14.52 -13.35 -10.72
N ILE A 96 -14.28 -12.26 -9.99
CA ILE A 96 -15.25 -11.18 -9.80
C ILE A 96 -15.10 -10.22 -10.98
N SER A 97 -16.20 -9.91 -11.65
CA SER A 97 -16.22 -9.05 -12.84
C SER A 97 -17.08 -7.79 -12.68
N LYS A 98 -18.08 -7.84 -11.81
CA LYS A 98 -19.01 -6.75 -11.57
C LYS A 98 -18.75 -6.08 -10.23
N ILE A 99 -18.43 -4.80 -10.26
CA ILE A 99 -18.06 -4.04 -9.06
C ILE A 99 -18.83 -2.74 -8.93
N PHE A 100 -19.01 -2.30 -7.70
CA PHE A 100 -19.44 -0.93 -7.38
C PHE A 100 -18.26 -0.15 -6.80
N LEU A 101 -18.06 1.08 -7.28
CA LEU A 101 -16.96 1.93 -6.81
C LEU A 101 -17.46 3.00 -5.84
N LEU A 102 -17.25 2.77 -4.55
CA LEU A 102 -17.37 3.77 -3.50
C LEU A 102 -16.01 4.46 -3.30
N THR A 103 -15.53 5.10 -4.35
CA THR A 103 -14.19 5.71 -4.42
C THR A 103 -14.23 7.05 -5.15
N ASN A 104 -13.13 7.78 -5.10
CA ASN A 104 -12.93 8.93 -5.99
C ASN A 104 -13.04 8.48 -7.45
N LYS A 105 -13.76 9.27 -8.29
CA LYS A 105 -13.98 8.95 -9.71
C LYS A 105 -12.68 8.72 -10.50
N LEU A 106 -11.59 9.37 -10.10
CA LEU A 106 -10.30 9.19 -10.78
C LEU A 106 -9.80 7.74 -10.72
N LEU A 107 -10.12 6.98 -9.65
CA LEU A 107 -9.71 5.59 -9.51
C LEU A 107 -10.42 4.64 -10.48
N GLN A 108 -11.48 5.05 -11.16
CA GLN A 108 -12.12 4.25 -12.20
C GLN A 108 -11.13 3.80 -13.28
N GLU A 109 -10.05 4.57 -13.52
CA GLU A 109 -9.00 4.20 -14.46
C GLU A 109 -8.28 2.90 -14.06
N ASP A 110 -8.05 2.66 -12.76
CA ASP A 110 -7.41 1.45 -12.24
C ASP A 110 -8.34 0.22 -12.27
N PHE A 111 -9.65 0.43 -12.47
CA PHE A 111 -10.67 -0.63 -12.53
C PHE A 111 -11.35 -0.73 -13.89
N LYS A 112 -10.78 -0.15 -14.95
CA LYS A 112 -11.37 -0.09 -16.31
C LYS A 112 -11.69 -1.46 -16.93
N GLU A 113 -11.09 -2.53 -16.42
CA GLU A 113 -11.31 -3.90 -16.90
C GLU A 113 -12.55 -4.57 -16.25
N PHE A 114 -13.17 -3.91 -15.28
CA PHE A 114 -14.35 -4.40 -14.57
C PHE A 114 -15.61 -3.70 -15.05
N ILE A 115 -16.74 -4.41 -14.95
CA ILE A 115 -18.06 -3.86 -15.21
C ILE A 115 -18.50 -3.09 -13.96
N ILE A 116 -18.79 -1.80 -14.12
CA ILE A 116 -19.40 -1.03 -13.05
C ILE A 116 -20.89 -1.35 -13.02
N ASP A 117 -21.34 -2.00 -11.96
CA ASP A 117 -22.73 -2.41 -11.77
C ASP A 117 -23.30 -1.74 -10.52
N GLU A 118 -24.25 -0.83 -10.70
CA GLU A 118 -24.87 -0.06 -9.61
C GLU A 118 -26.11 -0.76 -9.02
N VAL A 119 -26.49 -1.92 -9.55
CA VAL A 119 -27.71 -2.63 -9.16
C VAL A 119 -27.38 -3.93 -8.45
N LYS A 120 -26.49 -4.72 -9.02
CA LYS A 120 -26.14 -6.07 -8.49
C LYS A 120 -24.62 -6.32 -8.60
N PRO A 121 -23.81 -5.56 -7.90
CA PRO A 121 -22.35 -5.78 -7.88
C PRO A 121 -22.00 -7.04 -7.09
N GLU A 122 -20.95 -7.75 -7.52
CA GLU A 122 -20.35 -8.86 -6.79
C GLU A 122 -19.45 -8.38 -5.67
N ALA A 123 -18.85 -7.19 -5.85
CA ALA A 123 -18.00 -6.54 -4.83
C ALA A 123 -18.16 -5.02 -4.83
N ILE A 124 -18.03 -4.43 -3.64
CA ILE A 124 -17.95 -2.98 -3.44
C ILE A 124 -16.50 -2.65 -3.10
N ILE A 125 -15.91 -1.73 -3.85
CA ILE A 125 -14.56 -1.22 -3.60
C ILE A 125 -14.68 0.10 -2.86
N MET A 126 -14.20 0.13 -1.60
CA MET A 126 -14.25 1.31 -0.76
C MET A 126 -12.88 1.99 -0.71
N GLY A 127 -12.82 3.22 -1.18
CA GLY A 127 -11.66 4.11 -1.08
C GLY A 127 -12.05 5.42 -0.40
N ASP A 128 -11.10 6.34 -0.34
CA ASP A 128 -11.36 7.64 0.25
C ASP A 128 -12.27 8.52 -0.63
N LEU A 129 -13.37 8.96 -0.05
CA LEU A 129 -14.36 9.87 -0.68
C LEU A 129 -14.44 11.24 0.01
N TYR A 130 -13.74 11.43 1.14
CA TYR A 130 -13.77 12.67 1.91
C TYR A 130 -15.20 13.13 2.21
N LYS A 131 -15.58 14.35 1.76
CA LYS A 131 -16.92 14.94 2.01
C LYS A 131 -18.06 14.20 1.31
N ALA A 132 -17.76 13.33 0.34
CA ALA A 132 -18.77 12.54 -0.33
C ALA A 132 -19.20 11.28 0.42
N PHE A 133 -18.61 10.98 1.59
CA PHE A 133 -19.21 10.07 2.57
C PHE A 133 -20.36 10.81 3.26
N ASN A 134 -21.59 10.55 2.83
CA ASN A 134 -22.81 11.07 3.42
C ASN A 134 -23.81 9.93 3.63
N TRP A 135 -24.94 10.23 4.32
CA TRP A 135 -25.94 9.22 4.65
C TRP A 135 -26.53 8.55 3.40
N GLU A 136 -26.85 9.34 2.36
CA GLU A 136 -27.45 8.86 1.13
C GLU A 136 -26.55 7.83 0.45
N ARG A 137 -25.25 8.14 0.32
CA ARG A 137 -24.27 7.26 -0.32
C ARG A 137 -24.00 6.00 0.48
N LEU A 138 -23.88 6.11 1.79
CA LEU A 138 -23.70 4.95 2.66
C LEU A 138 -24.94 4.05 2.68
N ASN A 139 -26.14 4.64 2.68
CA ASN A 139 -27.39 3.89 2.66
C ASN A 139 -27.65 3.19 1.30
N GLU A 140 -27.24 3.79 0.20
CA GLU A 140 -27.19 3.13 -1.12
C GLU A 140 -26.35 1.85 -1.05
N VAL A 141 -25.10 1.98 -0.58
CA VAL A 141 -24.15 0.87 -0.44
C VAL A 141 -24.65 -0.18 0.55
N PHE A 142 -25.20 0.24 1.67
CA PHE A 142 -25.83 -0.68 2.63
C PHE A 142 -26.89 -1.56 1.97
N ARG A 143 -27.79 -0.98 1.15
CA ARG A 143 -28.83 -1.73 0.44
C ARG A 143 -28.23 -2.73 -0.55
N LEU A 144 -27.18 -2.36 -1.27
CA LEU A 144 -26.48 -3.27 -2.20
C LEU A 144 -25.91 -4.48 -1.44
N ILE A 145 -25.29 -4.26 -0.28
CA ILE A 145 -24.70 -5.33 0.54
C ILE A 145 -25.81 -6.19 1.17
N HIS A 146 -26.86 -5.56 1.66
CA HIS A 146 -27.96 -6.25 2.39
C HIS A 146 -28.78 -7.15 1.47
N ASN A 147 -29.08 -6.66 0.26
CA ASN A 147 -29.93 -7.36 -0.70
C ASN A 147 -29.19 -8.42 -1.55
N ASN A 148 -27.85 -8.39 -1.55
CA ASN A 148 -27.04 -9.29 -2.37
C ASN A 148 -25.93 -9.90 -1.53
N ASP A 149 -25.35 -10.99 -2.01
CA ASP A 149 -24.11 -11.55 -1.42
C ASP A 149 -22.87 -10.83 -1.94
N THR A 150 -22.84 -9.52 -1.70
CA THR A 150 -21.80 -8.62 -2.19
C THR A 150 -20.64 -8.56 -1.20
N LEU A 151 -19.40 -8.72 -1.71
CA LEU A 151 -18.19 -8.54 -0.92
C LEU A 151 -17.91 -7.07 -0.66
N ILE A 152 -17.30 -6.78 0.49
CA ILE A 152 -16.80 -5.44 0.81
C ILE A 152 -15.27 -5.50 0.75
N ILE A 153 -14.65 -4.67 -0.08
CA ILE A 153 -13.19 -4.54 -0.21
C ILE A 153 -12.81 -3.12 0.19
N ALA A 154 -12.14 -2.98 1.34
CA ALA A 154 -11.63 -1.71 1.81
C ALA A 154 -10.16 -1.53 1.38
N LEU A 155 -9.87 -0.44 0.69
CA LEU A 155 -8.51 -0.15 0.21
C LEU A 155 -7.57 0.27 1.33
N HIS A 156 -8.08 0.79 2.45
CA HIS A 156 -7.39 0.99 3.72
C HIS A 156 -8.43 1.11 4.86
N LYS A 157 -7.97 1.11 6.12
CA LYS A 157 -8.83 1.29 7.31
C LYS A 157 -8.28 2.34 8.28
N ASN A 158 -7.68 3.40 7.78
CA ASN A 158 -7.24 4.49 8.63
C ASN A 158 -8.43 5.11 9.37
N LYS A 159 -8.25 5.36 10.66
CA LYS A 159 -9.30 5.94 11.52
C LYS A 159 -9.53 7.42 11.20
N TYR A 160 -8.46 8.14 10.93
CA TYR A 160 -8.46 9.57 10.66
C TYR A 160 -7.24 9.93 9.78
N CYS A 161 -7.31 11.07 9.14
CA CYS A 161 -6.21 11.66 8.39
C CYS A 161 -6.16 13.18 8.64
N LYS A 162 -5.03 13.78 8.30
CA LYS A 162 -4.87 15.24 8.35
C LYS A 162 -5.22 15.83 6.98
N ARG A 163 -6.18 16.75 6.93
CA ARG A 163 -6.58 17.51 5.74
C ARG A 163 -6.79 18.96 6.10
N GLU A 164 -6.34 19.86 5.25
CA GLU A 164 -6.50 21.31 5.47
C GLU A 164 -6.07 21.75 6.88
N ASN A 165 -4.98 21.15 7.40
CA ASN A 165 -4.47 21.36 8.77
C ASN A 165 -5.40 20.94 9.92
N LYS A 166 -6.47 20.18 9.63
CA LYS A 166 -7.39 19.62 10.62
C LYS A 166 -7.38 18.09 10.59
N ILE A 167 -7.66 17.46 11.73
CA ILE A 167 -7.90 16.02 11.80
C ILE A 167 -9.35 15.76 11.42
N GLY A 168 -9.57 14.83 10.48
CA GLY A 168 -10.90 14.40 10.05
C GLY A 168 -10.99 12.89 9.95
N LEU A 169 -12.21 12.36 9.89
CA LEU A 169 -12.45 10.95 9.67
C LEU A 169 -11.86 10.52 8.31
N ASP A 170 -11.25 9.35 8.29
CA ASP A 170 -10.82 8.68 7.07
C ASP A 170 -11.78 7.51 6.74
N LEU A 171 -11.43 6.61 5.83
CA LEU A 171 -12.27 5.51 5.36
C LEU A 171 -12.72 4.55 6.48
N GLY A 172 -11.85 4.25 7.44
CA GLY A 172 -12.10 3.21 8.46
C GLY A 172 -13.41 3.34 9.23
N PRO A 173 -13.82 4.53 9.73
CA PRO A 173 -15.11 4.74 10.39
C PRO A 173 -16.31 4.42 9.50
N PHE A 174 -16.28 4.72 8.21
CA PHE A 174 -17.37 4.46 7.26
C PHE A 174 -17.45 2.96 6.91
N ASP A 175 -16.30 2.32 6.75
CA ASP A 175 -16.22 0.87 6.62
C ASP A 175 -16.76 0.16 7.85
N ALA A 176 -16.38 0.58 9.05
CA ALA A 176 -16.90 0.04 10.31
C ALA A 176 -18.42 0.20 10.45
N ALA A 177 -18.97 1.32 9.99
CA ALA A 177 -20.43 1.53 9.99
C ALA A 177 -21.15 0.54 9.08
N LEU A 178 -20.62 0.27 7.88
CA LEU A 178 -21.19 -0.72 6.97
C LEU A 178 -20.99 -2.16 7.48
N GLU A 179 -19.81 -2.50 8.03
CA GLU A 179 -19.58 -3.79 8.69
C GLU A 179 -20.60 -4.03 9.81
N TYR A 180 -20.82 -3.02 10.66
CA TYR A 180 -21.78 -3.10 11.76
C TYR A 180 -23.20 -3.31 11.27
N ALA A 181 -23.64 -2.49 10.30
CA ALA A 181 -25.00 -2.51 9.79
C ALA A 181 -25.33 -3.80 9.01
N THR A 182 -24.35 -4.41 8.36
CA THR A 182 -24.54 -5.60 7.50
C THR A 182 -24.11 -6.89 8.17
N SER A 183 -23.42 -6.83 9.31
CA SER A 183 -22.75 -7.97 9.96
C SER A 183 -21.72 -8.69 9.06
N LYS A 184 -21.32 -8.09 7.94
CA LYS A 184 -20.29 -8.59 7.04
C LYS A 184 -18.95 -7.94 7.35
N LYS A 185 -17.85 -8.66 7.18
CA LYS A 185 -16.50 -8.13 7.32
C LYS A 185 -15.93 -7.74 5.98
N SER A 186 -15.33 -6.58 5.91
CA SER A 186 -14.61 -6.15 4.72
C SER A 186 -13.25 -6.84 4.61
N ILE A 187 -12.86 -7.11 3.37
CA ILE A 187 -11.52 -7.58 3.02
C ILE A 187 -10.64 -6.35 2.87
N LEU A 188 -9.67 -6.20 3.77
CA LEU A 188 -8.74 -5.09 3.71
C LEU A 188 -7.59 -5.40 2.73
N ILE A 189 -7.36 -4.48 1.79
CA ILE A 189 -6.32 -4.57 0.78
C ILE A 189 -5.52 -3.27 0.75
N GLY A 190 -4.46 -3.20 1.54
CA GLY A 190 -3.54 -2.08 1.68
C GLY A 190 -2.54 -2.38 2.78
N LYS A 191 -1.40 -1.69 2.85
CA LYS A 191 -0.46 -1.84 3.95
C LYS A 191 -1.13 -1.46 5.28
N PRO A 192 -0.96 -2.21 6.38
CA PRO A 192 0.01 -3.29 6.64
C PRO A 192 -0.52 -4.71 6.35
N GLU A 193 -1.61 -4.88 5.66
CA GLU A 193 -2.32 -6.16 5.57
C GLU A 193 -1.58 -7.23 4.75
N LYS A 194 -1.77 -8.48 5.19
CA LYS A 194 -1.16 -9.66 4.57
C LYS A 194 -1.52 -9.81 3.09
N ASN A 195 -2.76 -9.50 2.73
CA ASN A 195 -3.22 -9.61 1.35
C ASN A 195 -2.41 -8.71 0.41
N PHE A 196 -2.11 -7.47 0.82
CA PHE A 196 -1.32 -6.53 0.02
C PHE A 196 0.09 -7.07 -0.26
N PHE A 197 0.80 -7.51 0.80
CA PHE A 197 2.16 -8.04 0.64
C PHE A 197 2.19 -9.35 -0.14
N ASN A 198 1.25 -10.26 0.08
CA ASN A 198 1.18 -11.50 -0.69
C ASN A 198 0.96 -11.22 -2.18
N LEU A 199 0.03 -10.30 -2.52
CA LEU A 199 -0.28 -9.97 -3.91
C LEU A 199 0.90 -9.32 -4.64
N VAL A 200 1.65 -8.41 -3.99
CA VAL A 200 2.82 -7.78 -4.64
C VAL A 200 3.97 -8.78 -4.83
N ILE A 201 4.22 -9.66 -3.87
CA ILE A 201 5.26 -10.69 -3.97
C ILE A 201 4.93 -11.68 -5.09
N GLU A 202 3.68 -12.10 -5.16
CA GLU A 202 3.20 -12.97 -6.24
C GLU A 202 3.31 -12.29 -7.61
N ASP A 203 2.95 -11.00 -7.71
CA ASP A 203 3.12 -10.19 -8.94
C ASP A 203 4.59 -10.08 -9.37
N MET A 204 5.52 -10.12 -8.41
CA MET A 204 6.97 -10.17 -8.69
C MET A 204 7.47 -11.57 -9.08
N GLY A 205 6.71 -12.62 -8.81
CA GLY A 205 7.14 -14.02 -8.99
C GLY A 205 8.30 -14.41 -8.08
N LEU A 206 8.31 -13.92 -6.83
CA LEU A 206 9.37 -14.15 -5.84
C LEU A 206 8.82 -14.78 -4.56
N GLY A 207 9.72 -15.31 -3.72
CA GLY A 207 9.42 -15.74 -2.36
C GLY A 207 9.53 -14.58 -1.36
N LYS A 208 8.96 -14.75 -0.18
CA LYS A 208 8.99 -13.72 0.89
C LYS A 208 10.41 -13.44 1.38
N GLU A 209 11.24 -14.46 1.40
CA GLU A 209 12.66 -14.41 1.79
C GLU A 209 13.55 -13.81 0.70
N GLU A 210 13.04 -13.64 -0.52
CA GLU A 210 13.74 -13.05 -1.65
C GLU A 210 13.44 -11.56 -1.83
N VAL A 211 12.52 -11.01 -1.03
CA VAL A 211 12.15 -9.59 -1.10
C VAL A 211 12.52 -8.86 0.17
N LEU A 212 12.81 -7.56 0.04
CA LEU A 212 13.16 -6.67 1.14
C LEU A 212 12.25 -5.45 1.10
N MET A 213 11.56 -5.17 2.21
CA MET A 213 10.76 -3.95 2.36
C MET A 213 11.64 -2.79 2.84
N ILE A 214 11.52 -1.65 2.17
CA ILE A 214 12.15 -0.40 2.57
C ILE A 214 11.02 0.64 2.75
N GLY A 215 10.87 1.16 3.96
CA GLY A 215 9.81 2.10 4.29
C GLY A 215 10.18 3.04 5.43
N ASP A 216 9.40 4.09 5.60
CA ASP A 216 9.54 5.08 6.66
C ASP A 216 8.55 4.84 7.82
N ASP A 217 7.37 4.29 7.51
CA ASP A 217 6.28 4.09 8.46
C ASP A 217 6.47 2.79 9.25
N ILE A 218 6.73 2.93 10.56
CA ILE A 218 6.98 1.79 11.46
C ILE A 218 5.80 0.81 11.51
N PHE A 219 4.56 1.26 11.30
CA PHE A 219 3.36 0.42 11.36
C PHE A 219 2.97 -0.15 9.99
N ALA A 220 2.84 0.73 8.98
CA ALA A 220 2.36 0.33 7.68
C ALA A 220 3.39 -0.50 6.91
N ASP A 221 4.65 -0.07 6.89
CA ASP A 221 5.72 -0.70 6.12
C ASP A 221 6.42 -1.79 6.92
N ILE A 222 7.05 -1.37 8.02
CA ILE A 222 7.87 -2.28 8.82
C ILE A 222 7.00 -3.32 9.52
N GLY A 223 5.94 -2.87 10.19
CA GLY A 223 4.99 -3.76 10.85
C GLY A 223 4.32 -4.71 9.87
N GLY A 224 3.86 -4.20 8.75
CA GLY A 224 3.25 -4.99 7.68
C GLY A 224 4.21 -6.05 7.14
N ALA A 225 5.44 -5.68 6.79
CA ALA A 225 6.46 -6.62 6.32
C ALA A 225 6.79 -7.69 7.37
N LYS A 226 7.06 -7.27 8.62
CA LYS A 226 7.41 -8.20 9.72
C LYS A 226 6.30 -9.19 10.04
N HIS A 227 5.04 -8.76 10.07
CA HIS A 227 3.89 -9.65 10.27
C HIS A 227 3.73 -10.67 9.14
N ASN A 228 4.27 -10.37 7.97
CA ASN A 228 4.28 -11.27 6.81
C ASN A 228 5.58 -12.06 6.65
N SER A 229 6.49 -12.00 7.63
CA SER A 229 7.80 -12.66 7.60
C SER A 229 8.70 -12.16 6.45
N ILE A 230 8.56 -10.89 6.07
CA ILE A 230 9.37 -10.22 5.06
C ILE A 230 10.44 -9.41 5.81
N PRO A 231 11.73 -9.51 5.46
CA PRO A 231 12.76 -8.64 6.00
C PRO A 231 12.49 -7.17 5.66
N ALA A 232 12.81 -6.26 6.60
CA ALA A 232 12.46 -4.86 6.48
C ALA A 232 13.56 -3.92 6.97
N ILE A 233 13.81 -2.88 6.19
CA ILE A 233 14.71 -1.76 6.52
C ILE A 233 13.86 -0.51 6.69
N GLN A 234 14.04 0.20 7.82
CA GLN A 234 13.44 1.50 8.05
C GLN A 234 14.41 2.61 7.66
N VAL A 235 13.94 3.56 6.85
CA VAL A 235 14.65 4.83 6.59
C VAL A 235 14.32 5.85 7.67
N ARG A 236 15.25 6.81 7.94
CA ARG A 236 15.05 7.89 8.90
C ARG A 236 14.50 9.18 8.26
N THR A 237 14.00 9.09 7.03
CA THR A 237 13.26 10.15 6.33
C THR A 237 11.75 10.00 6.56
N GLY A 238 10.95 10.93 6.08
CA GLY A 238 9.49 10.86 6.07
C GLY A 238 8.85 10.83 7.45
N LYS A 239 8.05 9.83 7.73
CA LYS A 239 7.29 9.66 8.99
C LYS A 239 8.10 9.12 10.15
N PHE A 240 9.37 8.74 9.93
CA PHE A 240 10.22 8.22 10.98
C PHE A 240 10.25 9.16 12.20
N GLN A 241 10.16 8.60 13.38
CA GLN A 241 10.28 9.33 14.64
C GLN A 241 11.33 8.68 15.54
N LYS A 242 12.15 9.49 16.21
CA LYS A 242 13.21 8.98 17.10
C LYS A 242 12.69 8.01 18.17
N LYS A 243 11.42 8.17 18.60
CA LYS A 243 10.77 7.23 19.52
C LYS A 243 10.58 5.82 18.92
N ASP A 244 10.59 5.67 17.59
CA ASP A 244 10.46 4.36 16.93
C ASP A 244 11.69 3.47 17.23
N GLU A 245 12.83 4.07 17.59
CA GLU A 245 14.04 3.33 17.94
C GLU A 245 13.94 2.67 19.33
N THR A 246 13.23 3.27 20.26
CA THR A 246 13.24 2.89 21.67
C THR A 246 11.93 2.32 22.19
N ASN A 247 10.80 2.79 21.69
CA ASN A 247 9.48 2.52 22.28
C ASN A 247 8.57 1.62 21.43
N SER A 248 9.01 1.19 20.24
CA SER A 248 8.19 0.35 19.38
C SER A 248 8.36 -1.14 19.73
N HIS A 249 7.24 -1.84 19.86
CA HIS A 249 7.22 -3.30 19.86
C HIS A 249 7.54 -3.90 18.48
N LEU A 250 7.55 -3.03 17.46
CA LEU A 250 7.91 -3.35 16.09
C LEU A 250 9.33 -2.84 15.84
N GLN A 251 10.25 -3.73 15.48
CA GLN A 251 11.60 -3.37 15.14
C GLN A 251 11.90 -3.82 13.71
N PRO A 252 12.48 -2.93 12.87
CA PRO A 252 13.02 -3.33 11.59
C PRO A 252 14.22 -4.24 11.79
N ASP A 253 14.60 -4.97 10.75
CA ASP A 253 15.83 -5.77 10.78
C ASP A 253 17.07 -4.89 10.67
N TYR A 254 16.93 -3.74 10.01
CA TYR A 254 17.97 -2.73 9.87
C TYR A 254 17.40 -1.32 9.77
N ARG A 255 18.22 -0.28 10.06
CA ARG A 255 17.89 1.14 9.85
C ARG A 255 18.98 1.83 9.06
N ILE A 256 18.58 2.72 8.16
CA ILE A 256 19.46 3.55 7.34
C ILE A 256 18.99 5.00 7.40
N ASN A 257 19.85 5.95 7.05
CA ASN A 257 19.46 7.35 7.09
C ASN A 257 18.48 7.70 5.96
N SER A 258 18.75 7.21 4.75
CA SER A 258 17.87 7.35 3.59
C SER A 258 18.09 6.22 2.60
N ILE A 259 17.31 6.17 1.53
CA ILE A 259 17.47 5.21 0.44
C ILE A 259 18.87 5.23 -0.19
N VAL A 260 19.61 6.32 -0.05
CA VAL A 260 20.96 6.51 -0.58
C VAL A 260 21.97 5.51 0.00
N ASP A 261 21.76 5.05 1.23
CA ASP A 261 22.63 4.08 1.89
C ASP A 261 22.43 2.65 1.37
N LEU A 262 21.25 2.36 0.78
CA LEU A 262 20.82 1.01 0.41
C LEU A 262 21.73 0.31 -0.61
N PRO A 263 22.20 0.98 -1.72
CA PRO A 263 23.07 0.32 -2.68
C PRO A 263 24.38 -0.20 -2.11
N ASN A 264 24.96 0.49 -1.11
CA ASN A 264 26.21 0.06 -0.50
C ASN A 264 26.01 -1.17 0.38
N ILE A 265 24.85 -1.26 1.07
CA ILE A 265 24.50 -2.41 1.90
C ILE A 265 24.29 -3.65 1.03
N LEU A 266 23.55 -3.51 -0.09
CA LEU A 266 23.22 -4.61 -0.97
C LEU A 266 24.37 -5.04 -1.89
N LYS A 267 25.37 -4.18 -2.13
CA LYS A 267 26.57 -4.53 -2.90
C LYS A 267 27.57 -5.35 -2.10
N SER A 268 27.59 -5.16 -0.78
CA SER A 268 28.55 -5.78 0.14
C SER A 268 28.13 -7.18 0.62
N ALA A 269 27.00 -7.68 0.10
CA ALA A 269 26.38 -8.93 0.49
C ALA A 269 26.58 -10.06 -0.58
#